data_c98a7d2ed5646b891a95fb4cf40e4f7f
#
_entry.id   c98a7d2ed5646b891a95fb4cf40e4f7f
#
_cell.length_a   1.000
_cell.length_b   1.000
_cell.length_c   1.000
_cell.angle_alpha   90.00
_cell.angle_beta   90.00
_cell.angle_gamma   90.00
#
_symmetry.space_group_name_H-M   'P 1'
#
loop_
_entity.id
_entity.type
_entity.pdbx_description
1 polymer ?
#
loop_
_entity_poly.entity_id
_entity_poly.type
_entity_poly.pdbx_seq_one_letter_code
_entity_poly.pdbx_strand_id
1 'polypeptide(L)'
;MALESATYISELQKSDPKGTDLVSEGDDHLRLIKKTLQNSFPVALDAPLIPDITDKGNHVLATNSDASAIEWTEIQAKAGEQFFRYWKEGNQIISSGQGWVRVTYEVEKEDADSVWDASTFTVGVDGLYHIEANWRLATAAIPDHDMAIRVNGEVWKQLSYTDYNSGTMKFHSMQIYAPVMLTAGDVVDIAANTESELAIAGGNNALGAVSGYRIR
;
A
#
# COMPACT_ATOMS: atom_id res chain seq x y z
N MET A 1 60.79 15.42 -21.47
CA MET A 1 60.16 15.40 -20.15
C MET A 1 59.37 14.11 -20.02
N ALA A 2 59.16 13.59 -18.83
CA ALA A 2 58.40 12.38 -18.68
C ALA A 2 56.91 12.65 -18.87
N LEU A 3 56.24 11.85 -19.69
CA LEU A 3 54.79 11.85 -19.82
C LEU A 3 54.17 11.62 -18.45
N GLU A 4 53.08 12.30 -18.14
CA GLU A 4 52.27 12.02 -16.96
C GLU A 4 51.87 10.55 -16.92
N SER A 5 51.84 9.95 -15.74
CA SER A 5 51.37 8.58 -15.55
C SER A 5 50.12 8.59 -14.68
N ALA A 6 48.99 8.11 -15.23
CA ALA A 6 47.74 7.98 -14.53
C ALA A 6 47.01 6.70 -14.99
N THR A 7 46.37 6.03 -14.08
CA THR A 7 45.53 4.85 -14.35
C THR A 7 44.06 5.27 -14.41
N TYR A 8 43.62 6.16 -13.52
CA TYR A 8 42.25 6.65 -13.41
C TYR A 8 42.17 8.18 -13.57
N ILE A 9 41.02 8.73 -13.91
CA ILE A 9 40.78 10.18 -14.07
C ILE A 9 41.21 10.98 -12.84
N SER A 10 40.95 10.42 -11.63
CA SER A 10 41.30 11.10 -10.37
C SER A 10 42.78 11.30 -10.15
N GLU A 11 43.65 10.63 -10.91
CA GLU A 11 45.12 10.70 -10.82
C GLU A 11 45.71 11.69 -11.80
N LEU A 12 44.91 12.20 -12.77
CA LEU A 12 45.35 13.18 -13.73
C LEU A 12 45.70 14.51 -13.04
N GLN A 13 46.84 15.09 -13.40
CA GLN A 13 47.32 16.34 -12.83
C GLN A 13 46.79 17.55 -13.64
N LYS A 14 46.17 18.50 -12.95
CA LYS A 14 45.63 19.71 -13.59
C LYS A 14 46.70 20.58 -14.29
N SER A 15 47.93 20.38 -13.92
CA SER A 15 49.09 21.12 -14.46
C SER A 15 49.67 20.49 -15.73
N ASP A 16 49.22 19.31 -16.12
CA ASP A 16 49.72 18.62 -17.30
C ASP A 16 48.65 18.59 -18.42
N PRO A 17 49.03 18.73 -19.70
CA PRO A 17 50.39 19.00 -20.19
C PRO A 17 50.86 20.38 -19.82
N LYS A 18 52.14 20.53 -19.54
CA LYS A 18 52.77 21.84 -19.30
C LYS A 18 52.87 22.62 -20.61
N GLY A 19 52.78 23.95 -20.54
CA GLY A 19 52.93 24.81 -21.72
C GLY A 19 54.31 24.73 -22.42
N THR A 20 55.27 24.04 -21.78
CA THR A 20 56.61 23.77 -22.31
C THR A 20 56.76 22.38 -22.93
N ASP A 21 55.70 21.55 -22.90
CA ASP A 21 55.74 20.23 -23.49
C ASP A 21 55.76 20.34 -25.03
N LEU A 22 56.45 19.40 -25.65
CA LEU A 22 56.57 19.42 -27.11
C LEU A 22 55.24 19.05 -27.76
N VAL A 23 54.89 19.72 -28.84
CA VAL A 23 53.66 19.42 -29.61
C VAL A 23 53.64 17.95 -30.07
N SER A 24 54.83 17.38 -30.31
CA SER A 24 54.95 15.92 -30.64
C SER A 24 54.51 14.99 -29.54
N GLU A 25 54.41 15.43 -28.28
CA GLU A 25 53.93 14.63 -27.14
C GLU A 25 52.41 14.74 -26.93
N GLY A 26 51.75 15.63 -27.69
CA GLY A 26 50.28 15.81 -27.57
C GLY A 26 49.47 14.56 -27.87
N ASP A 27 49.98 13.73 -28.77
CA ASP A 27 49.33 12.44 -29.10
C ASP A 27 49.38 11.44 -27.95
N ASP A 28 50.48 11.45 -27.20
CA ASP A 28 50.66 10.61 -26.02
C ASP A 28 49.78 11.06 -24.85
N HIS A 29 49.60 12.36 -24.65
CA HIS A 29 48.65 12.90 -23.67
C HIS A 29 47.19 12.52 -24.01
N LEU A 30 46.81 12.59 -25.28
CA LEU A 30 45.50 12.17 -25.72
C LEU A 30 45.24 10.66 -25.51
N ARG A 31 46.23 9.83 -25.75
CA ARG A 31 46.17 8.39 -25.48
C ARG A 31 46.03 8.09 -24.00
N LEU A 32 46.79 8.82 -23.15
CA LEU A 32 46.66 8.71 -21.70
C LEU A 32 45.25 9.06 -21.23
N ILE A 33 44.70 10.19 -21.67
CA ILE A 33 43.33 10.62 -21.33
C ILE A 33 42.30 9.55 -21.74
N LYS A 34 42.38 9.04 -22.97
CA LYS A 34 41.50 7.98 -23.44
C LYS A 34 41.59 6.72 -22.56
N LYS A 35 42.81 6.32 -22.21
CA LYS A 35 43.04 5.16 -21.35
C LYS A 35 42.46 5.36 -19.94
N THR A 36 42.68 6.53 -19.34
CA THR A 36 42.13 6.84 -18.00
C THR A 36 40.63 6.92 -17.99
N LEU A 37 40.01 7.45 -19.04
CA LEU A 37 38.57 7.44 -19.25
C LEU A 37 38.04 5.99 -19.31
N GLN A 38 38.67 5.15 -20.13
CA GLN A 38 38.27 3.74 -20.24
C GLN A 38 38.40 2.98 -18.92
N ASN A 39 39.48 3.23 -18.16
CA ASN A 39 39.67 2.58 -16.86
C ASN A 39 38.72 3.12 -15.79
N SER A 40 38.37 4.41 -15.85
CA SER A 40 37.42 4.99 -14.88
C SER A 40 35.97 4.63 -15.12
N PHE A 41 35.64 4.25 -16.36
CA PHE A 41 34.31 3.83 -16.78
C PHE A 41 34.37 2.47 -17.49
N PRO A 42 34.79 1.39 -16.81
CA PRO A 42 35.14 0.13 -17.46
C PRO A 42 33.97 -0.62 -18.12
N VAL A 43 32.73 -0.19 -17.86
CA VAL A 43 31.53 -0.88 -18.35
C VAL A 43 30.80 -0.09 -19.46
N ALA A 44 31.36 1.05 -19.87
CA ALA A 44 30.53 2.07 -20.54
C ALA A 44 30.56 2.09 -22.06
N LEU A 45 31.35 1.25 -22.74
CA LEU A 45 31.53 1.44 -24.19
C LEU A 45 30.47 0.73 -25.05
N ASP A 46 29.82 -0.31 -24.52
CA ASP A 46 28.80 -1.07 -25.24
C ASP A 46 27.46 -1.23 -24.49
N ALA A 47 27.39 -0.77 -23.25
CA ALA A 47 26.15 -0.73 -22.49
C ALA A 47 25.85 0.72 -22.05
N PRO A 48 24.61 1.19 -22.15
CA PRO A 48 24.25 2.51 -21.62
C PRO A 48 24.57 2.55 -20.11
N LEU A 49 25.22 3.65 -19.67
CA LEU A 49 25.51 3.93 -18.25
C LEU A 49 24.25 3.86 -17.36
N ILE A 50 23.12 4.06 -18.00
CA ILE A 50 21.81 3.85 -17.42
C ILE A 50 21.18 2.66 -18.14
N PRO A 51 20.83 1.58 -17.44
CA PRO A 51 20.12 0.46 -18.05
C PRO A 51 18.89 0.94 -18.82
N ASP A 52 18.54 0.22 -19.89
CA ASP A 52 17.41 0.58 -20.74
C ASP A 52 16.15 0.86 -19.91
N ILE A 53 15.55 2.04 -20.14
CA ILE A 53 14.36 2.52 -19.44
C ILE A 53 13.06 1.98 -20.08
N THR A 54 13.16 1.27 -21.20
CA THR A 54 11.98 0.73 -21.88
C THR A 54 11.20 -0.19 -20.92
N ASP A 55 9.91 0.06 -20.79
CA ASP A 55 9.00 -0.69 -19.91
C ASP A 55 9.31 -0.61 -18.38
N LYS A 56 10.06 0.40 -17.95
CA LYS A 56 10.44 0.60 -16.54
C LYS A 56 9.62 1.68 -15.81
N GLY A 57 8.35 1.87 -16.21
CA GLY A 57 7.49 2.92 -15.66
C GLY A 57 7.34 2.93 -14.14
N ASN A 58 7.48 1.78 -13.49
CA ASN A 58 7.36 1.63 -12.03
C ASN A 58 8.67 1.18 -11.39
N HIS A 59 9.81 1.62 -11.91
CA HIS A 59 11.11 1.22 -11.39
C HIS A 59 11.91 2.43 -10.94
N VAL A 60 12.78 2.22 -9.96
CA VAL A 60 13.82 3.16 -9.53
C VAL A 60 15.19 2.58 -9.79
N LEU A 61 16.16 3.45 -10.08
CA LEU A 61 17.56 3.05 -10.09
C LEU A 61 18.02 2.86 -8.65
N ALA A 62 18.41 1.67 -8.30
CA ALA A 62 18.95 1.31 -7.00
C ALA A 62 20.24 0.50 -7.14
N THR A 63 21.06 0.52 -6.13
CA THR A 63 22.17 -0.44 -6.04
C THR A 63 21.59 -1.80 -5.70
N ASN A 64 22.12 -2.86 -6.38
CA ASN A 64 21.81 -4.24 -6.00
C ASN A 64 22.26 -4.55 -4.56
N SER A 65 21.84 -5.69 -4.03
CA SER A 65 22.06 -6.07 -2.62
C SER A 65 23.53 -6.13 -2.18
N ASP A 66 24.44 -6.33 -3.11
CA ASP A 66 25.91 -6.37 -2.86
C ASP A 66 26.63 -5.07 -3.24
N ALA A 67 25.88 -4.04 -3.65
CA ALA A 67 26.37 -2.73 -4.09
C ALA A 67 27.35 -2.79 -5.27
N SER A 68 27.34 -3.85 -6.06
CA SER A 68 28.25 -4.08 -7.18
C SER A 68 27.78 -3.45 -8.50
N ALA A 69 26.47 -3.17 -8.63
CA ALA A 69 25.87 -2.59 -9.82
C ALA A 69 24.69 -1.67 -9.49
N ILE A 70 24.35 -0.80 -10.44
CA ILE A 70 23.09 -0.04 -10.45
C ILE A 70 22.13 -0.78 -11.37
N GLU A 71 20.96 -1.09 -10.87
CA GLU A 71 19.91 -1.79 -11.62
C GLU A 71 18.53 -1.11 -11.45
N TRP A 72 17.64 -1.38 -12.40
CA TRP A 72 16.24 -1.01 -12.24
C TRP A 72 15.57 -1.97 -11.27
N THR A 73 15.28 -1.48 -10.09
CA THR A 73 14.46 -2.21 -9.12
C THR A 73 13.01 -1.75 -9.31
N GLU A 74 12.13 -2.69 -9.54
CA GLU A 74 10.70 -2.40 -9.54
C GLU A 74 10.38 -1.70 -8.24
N ILE A 75 9.78 -0.50 -8.34
CA ILE A 75 9.01 0.00 -7.21
C ILE A 75 7.87 -1.00 -7.11
N GLN A 76 8.06 -2.06 -6.38
CA GLN A 76 6.93 -2.80 -5.89
C GLN A 76 6.08 -1.73 -5.21
N ALA A 77 4.95 -1.39 -5.81
CA ALA A 77 3.86 -0.71 -5.13
C ALA A 77 3.84 -1.41 -3.79
N LYS A 78 4.24 -0.71 -2.71
CA LYS A 78 4.66 -1.33 -1.44
C LYS A 78 3.81 -2.56 -1.25
N ALA A 79 4.40 -3.75 -1.43
CA ALA A 79 3.68 -4.98 -1.19
C ALA A 79 3.09 -4.81 0.21
N GLY A 80 1.80 -4.45 0.27
CA GLY A 80 1.16 -4.15 1.53
C GLY A 80 0.45 -2.81 1.68
N GLU A 81 0.20 -2.00 0.65
CA GLU A 81 -0.92 -1.08 0.73
C GLU A 81 -2.20 -1.87 0.45
N GLN A 82 -2.53 -2.77 1.36
CA GLN A 82 -3.84 -3.39 1.32
C GLN A 82 -4.86 -2.31 1.63
N PHE A 83 -5.69 -2.02 0.66
CA PHE A 83 -6.76 -1.05 0.77
C PHE A 83 -8.00 -1.63 0.12
N PHE A 84 -9.13 -1.52 0.80
CA PHE A 84 -10.43 -1.89 0.27
C PHE A 84 -11.49 -0.88 0.68
N ARG A 85 -12.51 -0.72 -0.16
CA ARG A 85 -13.69 0.07 0.10
C ARG A 85 -14.89 -0.52 -0.60
N TYR A 86 -15.92 -0.82 0.18
CA TYR A 86 -17.15 -1.43 -0.30
C TYR A 86 -18.37 -0.69 0.24
N TRP A 87 -19.45 -0.74 -0.51
CA TRP A 87 -20.75 -0.23 -0.10
C TRP A 87 -21.76 -1.35 -0.01
N LYS A 88 -22.77 -1.13 0.84
CA LYS A 88 -23.90 -2.02 0.99
C LYS A 88 -24.97 -1.72 -0.07
N GLU A 89 -25.36 -2.71 -0.86
CA GLU A 89 -26.35 -2.55 -1.93
C GLU A 89 -27.75 -2.93 -1.47
N GLY A 90 -27.93 -4.11 -0.94
CA GLY A 90 -29.22 -4.62 -0.47
C GLY A 90 -29.47 -4.41 1.01
N ASN A 91 -30.74 -4.39 1.42
CA ASN A 91 -31.08 -4.48 2.84
C ASN A 91 -30.68 -5.86 3.36
N GLN A 92 -30.19 -5.89 4.60
CA GLN A 92 -29.89 -7.14 5.31
C GLN A 92 -30.71 -7.19 6.60
N ILE A 93 -31.45 -8.28 6.75
CA ILE A 93 -32.21 -8.53 7.98
C ILE A 93 -31.41 -9.47 8.88
N ILE A 94 -31.24 -9.07 10.12
CA ILE A 94 -30.60 -9.84 11.18
C ILE A 94 -31.68 -10.19 12.20
N SER A 95 -31.92 -11.48 12.37
CA SER A 95 -32.94 -11.96 13.32
C SER A 95 -32.38 -12.03 14.74
N SER A 96 -33.27 -11.90 15.71
CA SER A 96 -32.91 -12.01 17.13
C SER A 96 -32.34 -13.40 17.47
N GLY A 97 -31.46 -13.45 18.45
CA GLY A 97 -30.93 -14.69 18.99
C GLY A 97 -29.91 -15.43 18.12
N GLN A 98 -29.51 -14.86 16.99
CA GLN A 98 -28.46 -15.44 16.12
C GLN A 98 -27.04 -15.19 16.62
N GLY A 99 -26.88 -14.35 17.67
CA GLY A 99 -25.57 -13.87 18.09
C GLY A 99 -24.98 -12.93 17.05
N TRP A 100 -23.67 -12.91 16.93
CA TRP A 100 -22.96 -12.06 15.97
C TRP A 100 -23.12 -12.53 14.53
N VAL A 101 -23.85 -11.77 13.72
CA VAL A 101 -24.08 -12.04 12.31
C VAL A 101 -23.23 -11.08 11.47
N ARG A 102 -22.52 -11.61 10.48
CA ARG A 102 -21.72 -10.80 9.53
C ARG A 102 -22.62 -9.87 8.73
N VAL A 103 -22.16 -8.63 8.57
CA VAL A 103 -22.78 -7.65 7.69
C VAL A 103 -22.08 -7.70 6.34
N THR A 104 -22.86 -7.78 5.27
CA THR A 104 -22.34 -7.83 3.89
C THR A 104 -22.24 -6.44 3.30
N TYR A 105 -21.20 -6.22 2.47
CA TYR A 105 -20.99 -4.99 1.70
C TYR A 105 -20.58 -5.42 0.29
N GLU A 106 -21.52 -5.32 -0.66
CA GLU A 106 -21.47 -6.08 -1.92
C GLU A 106 -20.91 -5.27 -3.09
N VAL A 107 -20.91 -3.94 -2.99
CA VAL A 107 -20.49 -3.07 -4.11
C VAL A 107 -19.07 -2.59 -3.89
N GLU A 108 -18.16 -3.17 -4.66
CA GLU A 108 -16.78 -2.71 -4.72
C GLU A 108 -16.67 -1.28 -5.22
N LYS A 109 -15.85 -0.49 -4.55
CA LYS A 109 -15.43 0.84 -4.99
C LYS A 109 -13.93 0.88 -5.27
N GLU A 110 -13.16 0.28 -4.43
CA GLU A 110 -11.71 0.20 -4.54
C GLU A 110 -11.24 -1.05 -3.79
N ASP A 111 -10.62 -1.97 -4.48
CA ASP A 111 -9.98 -3.15 -3.90
C ASP A 111 -8.92 -3.68 -4.87
N ALA A 112 -7.74 -3.06 -4.85
CA ALA A 112 -6.67 -3.35 -5.80
C ALA A 112 -6.15 -4.79 -5.70
N ASP A 113 -6.23 -5.39 -4.51
CA ASP A 113 -5.67 -6.71 -4.23
C ASP A 113 -6.74 -7.80 -4.08
N SER A 114 -8.03 -7.45 -4.29
CA SER A 114 -9.18 -8.35 -4.10
C SER A 114 -9.19 -9.01 -2.73
N VAL A 115 -8.94 -8.21 -1.70
CA VAL A 115 -8.78 -8.68 -0.32
C VAL A 115 -10.09 -8.79 0.45
N TRP A 116 -11.18 -8.23 -0.09
CA TRP A 116 -12.53 -8.28 0.48
C TRP A 116 -13.45 -9.17 -0.36
N ASP A 117 -14.18 -10.08 0.27
CA ASP A 117 -15.07 -11.04 -0.37
C ASP A 117 -16.57 -10.72 -0.18
N ALA A 118 -16.94 -9.46 -0.06
CA ALA A 118 -18.28 -8.96 0.30
C ALA A 118 -18.66 -9.13 1.78
N SER A 119 -17.92 -9.88 2.56
CA SER A 119 -18.22 -10.14 3.99
C SER A 119 -17.01 -10.17 4.90
N THR A 120 -15.84 -10.46 4.36
CA THR A 120 -14.59 -10.58 5.12
C THR A 120 -13.40 -9.95 4.39
N PHE A 121 -12.47 -9.43 5.16
CA PHE A 121 -11.16 -9.03 4.72
C PHE A 121 -10.14 -10.08 5.17
N THR A 122 -9.41 -10.67 4.22
CA THR A 122 -8.29 -11.54 4.54
C THR A 122 -6.98 -10.78 4.46
N VAL A 123 -6.27 -10.73 5.58
CA VAL A 123 -5.00 -10.01 5.72
C VAL A 123 -3.91 -10.72 4.94
N GLY A 124 -3.29 -10.04 4.00
CA GLY A 124 -2.19 -10.59 3.19
C GLY A 124 -0.80 -10.32 3.76
N VAL A 125 -0.64 -9.27 4.56
CA VAL A 125 0.65 -8.81 5.09
C VAL A 125 0.51 -8.34 6.53
N ASP A 126 1.43 -8.73 7.40
CA ASP A 126 1.47 -8.27 8.79
C ASP A 126 1.52 -6.74 8.88
N GLY A 127 0.82 -6.17 9.84
CA GLY A 127 0.91 -4.74 10.05
C GLY A 127 -0.20 -4.12 10.89
N LEU A 128 -0.11 -2.82 11.04
CA LEU A 128 -1.15 -2.01 11.67
C LEU A 128 -2.15 -1.59 10.59
N TYR A 129 -3.41 -1.93 10.79
CA TYR A 129 -4.51 -1.60 9.89
C TYR A 129 -5.48 -0.63 10.54
N HIS A 130 -6.07 0.23 9.74
CA HIS A 130 -7.24 0.99 10.11
C HIS A 130 -8.45 0.35 9.45
N ILE A 131 -9.44 -0.03 10.24
CA ILE A 131 -10.70 -0.59 9.77
C ILE A 131 -11.82 0.34 10.20
N GLU A 132 -12.68 0.68 9.27
CA GLU A 132 -13.84 1.54 9.49
C GLU A 132 -15.07 0.92 8.84
N ALA A 133 -16.20 0.98 9.51
CA ALA A 133 -17.48 0.59 8.96
C ALA A 133 -18.60 1.47 9.48
N ASN A 134 -19.61 1.63 8.66
CA ASN A 134 -20.85 2.26 9.05
C ASN A 134 -22.04 1.54 8.43
N TRP A 135 -23.20 1.71 9.06
CA TRP A 135 -24.47 1.37 8.47
C TRP A 135 -25.59 2.28 8.95
N ARG A 136 -26.69 2.23 8.23
CA ARG A 136 -27.94 2.88 8.60
C ARG A 136 -29.03 1.82 8.75
N LEU A 137 -29.96 2.02 9.67
CA LEU A 137 -31.10 1.16 9.82
C LEU A 137 -32.21 1.52 8.83
N ALA A 138 -32.88 0.47 8.33
CA ALA A 138 -34.01 0.59 7.40
C ALA A 138 -35.36 0.66 8.12
N THR A 139 -35.40 0.46 9.43
CA THR A 139 -36.63 0.39 10.24
C THR A 139 -36.88 1.65 11.06
N ALA A 140 -38.15 1.95 11.33
CA ALA A 140 -38.55 3.05 12.20
C ALA A 140 -38.46 2.71 13.70
N ALA A 141 -38.53 1.43 14.05
CA ALA A 141 -38.28 0.92 15.40
C ALA A 141 -36.82 0.46 15.48
N ILE A 142 -36.08 1.01 16.41
CA ILE A 142 -34.65 0.73 16.56
C ILE A 142 -34.49 -0.19 17.76
N PRO A 143 -34.21 -1.49 17.56
CA PRO A 143 -33.93 -2.40 18.67
C PRO A 143 -32.57 -2.09 19.30
N ASP A 144 -32.37 -2.56 20.51
CA ASP A 144 -31.03 -2.64 21.08
C ASP A 144 -30.16 -3.53 20.18
N HIS A 145 -29.01 -2.99 19.80
CA HIS A 145 -28.11 -3.71 18.90
C HIS A 145 -26.66 -3.26 19.07
N ASP A 146 -25.78 -4.15 18.67
CA ASP A 146 -24.34 -3.95 18.71
C ASP A 146 -23.76 -3.98 17.31
N MET A 147 -22.70 -3.24 17.13
CA MET A 147 -21.81 -3.26 15.97
C MET A 147 -20.42 -3.66 16.43
N ALA A 148 -19.79 -4.59 15.73
CA ALA A 148 -18.43 -5.01 16.06
C ALA A 148 -17.53 -5.13 14.84
N ILE A 149 -16.25 -4.82 15.04
CA ILE A 149 -15.15 -5.32 14.23
C ILE A 149 -14.68 -6.60 14.92
N ARG A 150 -14.62 -7.71 14.17
CA ARG A 150 -14.14 -9.00 14.68
C ARG A 150 -12.89 -9.41 13.92
N VAL A 151 -12.00 -10.09 14.63
CA VAL A 151 -10.80 -10.72 14.06
C VAL A 151 -10.89 -12.21 14.35
N ASN A 152 -10.84 -13.05 13.32
CA ASN A 152 -10.96 -14.50 13.43
C ASN A 152 -12.24 -14.95 14.17
N GLY A 153 -13.32 -14.17 14.03
CA GLY A 153 -14.60 -14.40 14.69
C GLY A 153 -14.73 -13.85 16.10
N GLU A 154 -13.63 -13.39 16.71
CA GLU A 154 -13.64 -12.81 18.05
C GLU A 154 -13.81 -11.29 17.99
N VAL A 155 -14.58 -10.73 18.93
CA VAL A 155 -14.84 -9.29 19.01
C VAL A 155 -13.56 -8.54 19.39
N TRP A 156 -13.06 -7.72 18.48
CA TRP A 156 -11.94 -6.81 18.74
C TRP A 156 -12.39 -5.46 19.29
N LYS A 157 -13.41 -4.89 18.65
CA LYS A 157 -14.02 -3.62 19.02
C LYS A 157 -15.53 -3.72 18.90
N GLN A 158 -16.24 -3.22 19.88
CA GLN A 158 -17.70 -3.18 19.91
C GLN A 158 -18.20 -1.76 20.16
N LEU A 159 -19.32 -1.42 19.53
CA LEU A 159 -20.15 -0.27 19.83
C LEU A 159 -21.57 -0.76 20.06
N SER A 160 -22.14 -0.42 21.21
CA SER A 160 -23.50 -0.80 21.59
C SER A 160 -24.43 0.38 21.49
N TYR A 161 -25.63 0.14 21.02
CA TYR A 161 -26.74 1.08 21.07
C TYR A 161 -27.87 0.47 21.90
N THR A 162 -28.33 1.25 22.88
CA THR A 162 -29.47 0.90 23.71
C THR A 162 -30.48 2.03 23.65
N ASP A 163 -31.71 1.75 23.23
CA ASP A 163 -32.76 2.75 23.22
C ASP A 163 -33.46 2.84 24.59
N TYR A 164 -33.18 3.90 25.30
CA TYR A 164 -33.85 4.20 26.58
C TYR A 164 -35.19 4.92 26.43
N ASN A 165 -35.49 5.38 25.21
CA ASN A 165 -36.71 6.14 24.92
C ASN A 165 -37.43 5.53 23.70
N SER A 166 -38.58 4.94 23.91
CA SER A 166 -39.47 4.39 22.88
C SER A 166 -40.00 5.39 21.85
N GLY A 167 -39.27 6.46 21.57
CA GLY A 167 -39.59 7.45 20.54
C GLY A 167 -39.14 6.96 19.17
N THR A 168 -40.00 7.12 18.16
CA THR A 168 -39.73 6.83 16.75
C THR A 168 -38.60 7.70 16.22
N MET A 169 -37.35 7.20 16.26
CA MET A 169 -36.27 7.78 15.48
C MET A 169 -36.42 7.35 14.02
N LYS A 170 -36.49 8.32 13.12
CA LYS A 170 -36.67 8.04 11.69
C LYS A 170 -35.43 7.50 10.99
N PHE A 171 -34.24 7.73 11.55
CA PHE A 171 -32.97 7.31 10.96
C PHE A 171 -31.91 7.14 12.06
N HIS A 172 -31.33 5.97 12.13
CA HIS A 172 -30.20 5.71 13.01
C HIS A 172 -29.02 5.22 12.18
N SER A 173 -27.85 5.79 12.41
CA SER A 173 -26.61 5.35 11.80
C SER A 173 -25.60 5.01 12.89
N MET A 174 -24.91 3.91 12.72
CA MET A 174 -23.75 3.55 13.54
C MET A 174 -22.50 3.61 12.71
N GLN A 175 -21.41 3.98 13.37
CA GLN A 175 -20.08 3.97 12.79
C GLN A 175 -19.10 3.42 13.80
N ILE A 176 -18.24 2.53 13.37
CA ILE A 176 -17.17 1.97 14.17
C ILE A 176 -15.85 2.08 13.41
N TYR A 177 -14.78 2.38 14.13
CA TYR A 177 -13.43 2.36 13.57
C TYR A 177 -12.44 1.92 14.64
N ALA A 178 -11.40 1.24 14.21
CA ALA A 178 -10.30 0.85 15.10
C ALA A 178 -8.99 0.67 14.34
N PRO A 179 -7.86 1.09 14.93
CA PRO A 179 -6.56 0.57 14.56
C PRO A 179 -6.42 -0.85 15.15
N VAL A 180 -5.89 -1.78 14.37
CA VAL A 180 -5.70 -3.17 14.77
C VAL A 180 -4.41 -3.74 14.20
N MET A 181 -3.60 -4.38 15.05
CA MET A 181 -2.45 -5.15 14.59
C MET A 181 -2.94 -6.50 14.09
N LEU A 182 -2.64 -6.80 12.83
CA LEU A 182 -3.07 -8.01 12.15
C LEU A 182 -1.87 -8.75 11.58
N THR A 183 -2.01 -10.06 11.50
CA THR A 183 -1.03 -10.97 10.91
C THR A 183 -1.57 -11.52 9.59
N ALA A 184 -0.71 -11.83 8.65
CA ALA A 184 -1.10 -12.46 7.40
C ALA A 184 -1.91 -13.75 7.66
N GLY A 185 -3.06 -13.86 7.02
CA GLY A 185 -4.03 -14.94 7.24
C GLY A 185 -5.14 -14.60 8.25
N ASP A 186 -5.04 -13.52 9.01
CA ASP A 186 -6.16 -13.08 9.85
C ASP A 186 -7.37 -12.70 8.99
N VAL A 187 -8.56 -13.02 9.50
CA VAL A 187 -9.83 -12.72 8.84
C VAL A 187 -10.58 -11.68 9.66
N VAL A 188 -10.87 -10.55 9.06
CA VAL A 188 -11.61 -9.45 9.69
C VAL A 188 -13.02 -9.37 9.10
N ASP A 189 -14.01 -9.22 9.92
CA ASP A 189 -15.39 -8.95 9.49
C ASP A 189 -16.06 -7.87 10.34
N ILE A 190 -17.15 -7.32 9.80
CA ILE A 190 -18.06 -6.43 10.51
C ILE A 190 -19.30 -7.24 10.87
N ALA A 191 -19.68 -7.21 12.11
CA ALA A 191 -20.81 -7.99 12.59
C ALA A 191 -21.80 -7.16 13.39
N ALA A 192 -23.04 -7.57 13.35
CA ALA A 192 -24.12 -7.05 14.18
C ALA A 192 -24.66 -8.12 15.11
N ASN A 193 -25.09 -7.72 16.31
CA ASN A 193 -25.84 -8.53 17.24
C ASN A 193 -27.08 -7.74 17.68
N THR A 194 -28.21 -8.41 17.90
CA THR A 194 -29.46 -7.74 18.25
C THR A 194 -30.38 -8.64 19.07
N GLU A 195 -31.15 -8.05 19.98
CA GLU A 195 -32.17 -8.76 20.77
C GLU A 195 -33.51 -8.93 20.04
N SER A 196 -33.75 -8.11 18.99
CA SER A 196 -34.92 -8.24 18.12
C SER A 196 -34.52 -8.04 16.66
N GLU A 197 -35.46 -8.20 15.71
CA GLU A 197 -35.13 -8.08 14.29
C GLU A 197 -34.56 -6.69 13.97
N LEU A 198 -33.39 -6.68 13.32
CA LEU A 198 -32.66 -5.52 12.86
C LEU A 198 -32.57 -5.51 11.33
N ALA A 199 -33.07 -4.47 10.68
CA ALA A 199 -32.89 -4.28 9.25
C ALA A 199 -31.82 -3.22 8.96
N ILE A 200 -30.68 -3.65 8.43
CA ILE A 200 -29.61 -2.78 7.97
C ILE A 200 -29.91 -2.33 6.54
N ALA A 201 -29.95 -1.05 6.30
CA ALA A 201 -30.28 -0.47 5.00
C ALA A 201 -29.13 -0.62 4.01
N GLY A 202 -29.47 -1.01 2.78
CA GLY A 202 -28.64 -0.87 1.61
C GLY A 202 -29.20 0.20 0.65
N GLY A 203 -28.50 0.47 -0.43
CA GLY A 203 -28.93 1.35 -1.52
C GLY A 203 -27.82 2.24 -2.08
N ASN A 204 -28.13 2.88 -3.19
CA ASN A 204 -27.18 3.59 -4.05
C ASN A 204 -26.48 4.82 -3.44
N ASN A 205 -26.73 5.16 -2.18
CA ASN A 205 -26.23 6.38 -1.56
C ASN A 205 -25.28 6.14 -0.38
N ALA A 206 -24.56 5.04 -0.39
CA ALA A 206 -23.58 4.74 0.66
C ALA A 206 -24.18 4.78 2.09
N LEU A 207 -25.40 4.25 2.26
CA LEU A 207 -26.06 4.15 3.57
C LEU A 207 -25.34 3.19 4.52
N GLY A 208 -24.48 2.33 3.96
CA GLY A 208 -23.55 1.50 4.67
C GLY A 208 -22.27 1.35 3.85
N ALA A 209 -21.14 1.45 4.51
CA ALA A 209 -19.84 1.29 3.90
C ALA A 209 -18.87 0.59 4.86
N VAL A 210 -17.91 -0.10 4.28
CA VAL A 210 -16.72 -0.61 4.97
C VAL A 210 -15.49 -0.18 4.20
N SER A 211 -14.45 0.19 4.91
CA SER A 211 -13.13 0.44 4.36
C SER A 211 -12.04 -0.03 5.30
N GLY A 212 -10.90 -0.34 4.73
CA GLY A 212 -9.73 -0.68 5.50
C GLY A 212 -8.47 -0.41 4.71
N TYR A 213 -7.40 -0.07 5.43
CA TYR A 213 -6.10 0.14 4.83
C TYR A 213 -4.98 -0.15 5.85
N ARG A 214 -3.86 -0.60 5.33
CA ARG A 214 -2.65 -0.80 6.12
C ARG A 214 -1.97 0.53 6.36
N ILE A 215 -1.64 0.81 7.62
CA ILE A 215 -0.93 2.03 8.02
C ILE A 215 0.59 1.82 7.91
N ARG A 216 1.09 0.63 8.30
CA ARG A 216 2.51 0.27 8.26
C ARG A 216 2.71 -1.25 8.48
#